data_18dada38824526aa97b7d7b739a26b0a
#
_entry.id   18dada38824526aa97b7d7b739a26b0a
#
_cell.length_a   1.000
_cell.length_b   1.000
_cell.length_c   1.000
_cell.angle_alpha   90.00
_cell.angle_beta   90.00
_cell.angle_gamma   90.00
#
_symmetry.space_group_name_H-M   'P 1'
#
loop_
_entity.id
_entity.type
_entity.pdbx_description
1 polymer ?
#
loop_
_entity_poly.entity_id
_entity_poly.type
_entity_poly.pdbx_seq_one_letter_code
_entity_poly.pdbx_strand_id
1 'polypeptide(L)'
;VRQHAADVSLESAKKQSGGLMAQPLFDFDLKRVSREHYITGKAAINFPDPGSTTGGRHFLSYFNRESGVAKVSLAGIHYPDTTTSFGDLGIIDVTHELARRGWSAEGRRIYIADHHRAAADMIVKWVLSDSKHRNVEVAEWFPSPEDQQRLLKLLELAVPKLLELGRLSKMEAWLSSQ
;
A
#
# COMPACT_ATOMS: atom_id res chain seq x y z
N VAL A 1 -32.49 53.79 36.00
CA VAL A 1 -32.48 52.36 36.30
C VAL A 1 -33.20 51.61 35.20
N ARG A 2 -32.55 51.20 34.15
CA ARG A 2 -32.91 50.13 33.15
C ARG A 2 -31.93 50.18 31.99
N GLN A 3 -30.89 49.41 32.11
CA GLN A 3 -30.07 48.97 30.93
C GLN A 3 -29.02 48.02 31.47
N HIS A 4 -29.33 46.75 31.46
CA HIS A 4 -28.35 45.64 31.54
C HIS A 4 -29.11 44.30 31.48
N ALA A 5 -29.54 43.92 30.31
CA ALA A 5 -30.00 42.54 30.03
C ALA A 5 -30.19 42.36 28.51
N ALA A 6 -29.16 42.50 27.71
CA ALA A 6 -29.21 42.14 26.28
C ALA A 6 -27.88 41.79 25.64
N ASP A 7 -26.89 41.33 26.42
CA ASP A 7 -25.57 41.06 25.83
C ASP A 7 -24.98 39.67 26.16
N VAL A 8 -25.77 38.73 26.56
CA VAL A 8 -25.30 37.36 26.90
C VAL A 8 -25.79 36.29 25.93
N SER A 9 -26.54 36.63 24.86
CA SER A 9 -27.13 35.63 23.96
C SER A 9 -26.41 35.45 22.61
N LEU A 10 -25.33 36.15 22.33
CA LEU A 10 -24.67 36.06 21.01
C LEU A 10 -23.30 35.35 21.03
N GLU A 11 -22.77 35.02 22.20
CA GLU A 11 -21.49 34.27 22.29
C GLU A 11 -21.64 32.76 22.41
N SER A 12 -22.84 32.26 22.71
CA SER A 12 -23.08 30.80 22.81
C SER A 12 -23.40 30.13 21.48
N ALA A 13 -23.62 30.86 20.40
CA ALA A 13 -23.97 30.31 19.09
C ALA A 13 -22.75 30.10 18.16
N LYS A 14 -21.52 30.47 18.58
CA LYS A 14 -20.32 30.37 17.77
C LYS A 14 -19.40 29.16 18.08
N LYS A 15 -19.85 28.24 18.91
CA LYS A 15 -19.04 27.09 19.33
C LYS A 15 -19.55 25.73 18.90
N GLN A 16 -20.37 25.66 17.84
CA GLN A 16 -20.78 24.39 17.21
C GLN A 16 -20.70 24.45 15.68
N SER A 17 -19.71 25.10 15.12
CA SER A 17 -19.23 24.71 13.81
C SER A 17 -18.18 23.64 14.05
N GLY A 18 -18.62 22.41 14.33
CA GLY A 18 -17.79 21.23 14.18
C GLY A 18 -17.28 21.26 12.75
N GLY A 19 -16.00 21.64 12.59
CA GLY A 19 -15.36 21.65 11.29
C GLY A 19 -15.63 20.29 10.65
N LEU A 20 -16.27 20.29 9.48
CA LEU A 20 -16.31 19.11 8.65
C LEU A 20 -14.86 18.68 8.45
N MET A 21 -14.43 17.66 9.16
CA MET A 21 -13.13 17.06 8.95
C MET A 21 -13.12 16.63 7.49
N ALA A 22 -12.23 17.22 6.71
CA ALA A 22 -12.07 16.83 5.32
C ALA A 22 -11.91 15.31 5.26
N GLN A 23 -12.71 14.65 4.41
CA GLN A 23 -12.59 13.22 4.26
C GLN A 23 -11.20 12.90 3.68
N PRO A 24 -10.52 11.87 4.19
CA PRO A 24 -9.24 11.48 3.65
C PRO A 24 -9.38 11.07 2.18
N LEU A 25 -8.47 11.58 1.36
CA LEU A 25 -8.46 11.37 -0.08
C LEU A 25 -7.25 10.53 -0.47
N PHE A 26 -7.43 9.69 -1.49
CA PHE A 26 -6.31 9.09 -2.19
C PHE A 26 -5.67 10.10 -3.14
N ASP A 27 -4.37 10.01 -3.38
CA ASP A 27 -3.62 10.86 -4.29
C ASP A 27 -3.75 10.46 -5.77
N PHE A 28 -4.70 9.59 -6.08
CA PHE A 28 -4.96 9.08 -7.43
C PHE A 28 -6.47 8.86 -7.65
N ASP A 29 -6.83 8.66 -8.91
CA ASP A 29 -8.22 8.34 -9.27
C ASP A 29 -8.59 6.92 -8.83
N LEU A 30 -9.46 6.80 -7.83
CA LEU A 30 -10.00 5.51 -7.34
C LEU A 30 -10.63 4.66 -8.45
N LYS A 31 -11.10 5.28 -9.55
CA LYS A 31 -11.67 4.57 -10.69
C LYS A 31 -10.65 3.66 -11.39
N ARG A 32 -9.35 3.94 -11.23
CA ARG A 32 -8.28 3.13 -11.81
C ARG A 32 -7.95 1.90 -10.99
N VAL A 33 -8.38 1.82 -9.71
CA VAL A 33 -8.16 0.65 -8.88
C VAL A 33 -9.08 -0.47 -9.33
N SER A 34 -8.50 -1.60 -9.62
CA SER A 34 -9.18 -2.85 -9.94
C SER A 34 -8.36 -4.02 -9.42
N ARG A 35 -8.81 -5.23 -9.70
CA ARG A 35 -8.02 -6.42 -9.36
C ARG A 35 -6.74 -6.52 -10.20
N GLU A 36 -6.76 -6.03 -11.44
CA GLU A 36 -5.60 -5.96 -12.33
C GLU A 36 -4.68 -4.76 -11.99
N HIS A 37 -5.26 -3.68 -11.49
CA HIS A 37 -4.55 -2.47 -11.09
C HIS A 37 -4.67 -2.23 -9.58
N TYR A 38 -4.22 -3.19 -8.81
CA TYR A 38 -4.24 -3.16 -7.35
C TYR A 38 -3.14 -2.23 -6.80
N ILE A 39 -3.34 -1.75 -5.58
CA ILE A 39 -2.34 -0.97 -4.86
C ILE A 39 -1.16 -1.88 -4.53
N THR A 40 0.05 -1.46 -4.85
CA THR A 40 1.28 -2.22 -4.59
C THR A 40 2.44 -1.34 -4.11
N GLY A 41 3.62 -1.92 -3.98
CA GLY A 41 4.85 -1.22 -3.59
C GLY A 41 4.82 -0.72 -2.15
N LYS A 42 5.42 0.45 -1.92
CA LYS A 42 5.60 0.98 -0.55
C LYS A 42 4.28 1.19 0.19
N ALA A 43 3.22 1.59 -0.48
CA ALA A 43 1.92 1.74 0.16
C ALA A 43 1.38 0.40 0.66
N ALA A 44 1.47 -0.65 -0.15
CA ALA A 44 0.98 -1.97 0.21
C ALA A 44 1.81 -2.62 1.33
N ILE A 45 3.15 -2.54 1.26
CA ILE A 45 4.02 -3.09 2.31
C ILE A 45 3.83 -2.38 3.66
N ASN A 46 3.36 -1.14 3.65
CA ASN A 46 3.06 -0.35 4.84
C ASN A 46 1.57 -0.36 5.22
N PHE A 47 0.75 -1.14 4.53
CA PHE A 47 -0.63 -1.31 4.93
C PHE A 47 -0.69 -2.22 6.18
N PRO A 48 -1.27 -1.75 7.30
CA PRO A 48 -1.32 -2.53 8.51
C PRO A 48 -2.31 -3.68 8.34
N ASP A 49 -1.76 -4.88 8.17
CA ASP A 49 -2.50 -6.12 8.17
C ASP A 49 -2.51 -6.69 9.60
N PRO A 50 -3.67 -7.15 10.14
CA PRO A 50 -3.71 -7.88 11.40
C PRO A 50 -2.85 -9.16 11.42
N GLY A 51 -2.63 -9.77 10.26
CA GLY A 51 -1.69 -10.88 10.07
C GLY A 51 -0.29 -10.41 9.70
N SER A 52 0.09 -9.19 10.06
CA SER A 52 1.33 -8.55 9.60
C SER A 52 2.55 -9.45 9.79
N THR A 53 3.20 -9.73 8.68
CA THR A 53 4.38 -10.57 8.56
C THR A 53 5.66 -9.76 8.44
N THR A 54 5.54 -8.43 8.32
CA THR A 54 6.67 -7.53 8.18
C THR A 54 7.13 -7.00 9.52
N GLY A 55 8.45 -6.96 9.72
CA GLY A 55 9.06 -6.39 10.92
C GLY A 55 8.91 -4.87 10.97
N GLY A 56 8.03 -4.39 11.81
CA GLY A 56 7.95 -3.05 12.42
C GLY A 56 8.23 -1.77 11.62
N ARG A 57 8.51 -1.84 10.33
CA ARG A 57 8.86 -0.67 9.50
C ARG A 57 7.66 -0.10 8.74
N HIS A 58 6.51 -0.12 9.39
CA HIS A 58 5.32 0.50 8.82
C HIS A 58 5.40 2.01 8.99
N PHE A 59 5.65 2.71 7.89
CA PHE A 59 5.47 4.15 7.87
C PHE A 59 3.97 4.44 7.92
N LEU A 60 3.47 4.78 9.09
CA LEU A 60 2.06 5.11 9.33
C LEU A 60 1.52 6.19 8.39
N SER A 61 2.41 6.96 7.74
CA SER A 61 2.04 8.09 6.88
C SER A 61 1.31 7.71 5.59
N TYR A 62 1.41 6.46 5.10
CA TYR A 62 0.77 6.08 3.83
C TYR A 62 -0.76 6.03 3.90
N PHE A 63 -1.30 5.58 5.03
CA PHE A 63 -2.75 5.48 5.25
C PHE A 63 -3.16 6.20 6.53
N ASN A 64 -2.37 7.17 6.96
CA ASN A 64 -2.69 7.97 8.12
C ASN A 64 -3.78 8.98 7.78
N ARG A 65 -4.90 8.88 8.50
CA ARG A 65 -6.02 9.79 8.35
C ARG A 65 -5.67 11.25 8.66
N GLU A 66 -4.71 11.50 9.52
CA GLU A 66 -4.27 12.85 9.88
C GLU A 66 -3.59 13.58 8.71
N SER A 67 -2.92 12.85 7.84
CA SER A 67 -2.33 13.43 6.62
C SER A 67 -3.38 13.76 5.56
N GLY A 68 -4.57 13.16 5.64
CA GLY A 68 -5.67 13.34 4.70
C GLY A 68 -5.45 12.78 3.29
N VAL A 69 -4.28 12.19 3.02
CA VAL A 69 -3.91 11.67 1.68
C VAL A 69 -3.20 10.32 1.81
N ALA A 70 -3.62 9.34 1.03
CA ALA A 70 -2.88 8.10 0.84
C ALA A 70 -2.09 8.16 -0.49
N LYS A 71 -0.78 8.14 -0.41
CA LYS A 71 0.09 8.04 -1.59
C LYS A 71 0.23 6.59 -1.99
N VAL A 72 -0.18 6.24 -3.19
CA VAL A 72 -0.20 4.86 -3.66
C VAL A 72 0.38 4.70 -5.05
N SER A 73 0.81 3.48 -5.35
CA SER A 73 1.21 3.05 -6.68
C SER A 73 0.36 1.86 -7.10
N LEU A 74 0.05 1.75 -8.39
CA LEU A 74 -0.78 0.70 -8.96
C LEU A 74 0.04 -0.24 -9.83
N ALA A 75 -0.26 -1.53 -9.73
CA ALA A 75 0.24 -2.55 -10.63
C ALA A 75 -0.22 -2.27 -12.07
N GLY A 76 0.62 -2.59 -13.06
CA GLY A 76 0.34 -2.34 -14.47
C GLY A 76 0.38 -0.86 -14.90
N ILE A 77 0.54 0.08 -13.96
CA ILE A 77 0.58 1.53 -14.23
C ILE A 77 1.90 2.13 -13.74
N HIS A 78 2.19 2.04 -12.44
CA HIS A 78 3.42 2.56 -11.82
C HIS A 78 4.44 1.45 -11.56
N TYR A 79 3.96 0.22 -11.56
CA TYR A 79 4.72 -1.02 -11.43
C TYR A 79 4.48 -1.90 -12.64
N PRO A 80 5.40 -2.81 -12.99
CA PRO A 80 5.14 -3.82 -13.99
C PRO A 80 3.88 -4.62 -13.68
N ASP A 81 3.20 -5.10 -14.72
CA ASP A 81 2.16 -6.11 -14.54
C ASP A 81 2.82 -7.46 -14.24
N THR A 82 2.65 -7.91 -13.01
CA THR A 82 3.17 -9.20 -12.52
C THR A 82 2.10 -10.29 -12.46
N THR A 83 0.88 -10.00 -12.90
CA THR A 83 -0.23 -10.99 -12.91
C THR A 83 0.06 -12.15 -13.84
N THR A 84 0.83 -11.94 -14.90
CA THR A 84 1.31 -13.01 -15.80
C THR A 84 2.20 -14.04 -15.10
N SER A 85 2.91 -13.64 -14.04
CA SER A 85 3.77 -14.52 -13.24
C SER A 85 3.08 -15.04 -11.98
N PHE A 86 2.40 -14.17 -11.25
CA PHE A 86 1.88 -14.47 -9.91
C PHE A 86 0.37 -14.72 -9.88
N GLY A 87 -0.33 -14.48 -10.98
CA GLY A 87 -1.80 -14.53 -10.98
C GLY A 87 -2.38 -13.61 -9.90
N ASP A 88 -3.41 -14.08 -9.23
CA ASP A 88 -4.10 -13.38 -8.14
C ASP A 88 -3.47 -13.60 -6.75
N LEU A 89 -2.35 -14.32 -6.67
CA LEU A 89 -1.69 -14.61 -5.40
C LEU A 89 -1.33 -13.31 -4.66
N GLY A 90 -1.78 -13.19 -3.41
CA GLY A 90 -1.50 -12.04 -2.56
C GLY A 90 -2.26 -10.76 -2.92
N ILE A 91 -3.26 -10.81 -3.81
CA ILE A 91 -4.15 -9.67 -4.08
C ILE A 91 -5.38 -9.81 -3.18
N ILE A 92 -5.59 -8.86 -2.27
CA ILE A 92 -6.64 -8.89 -1.26
C ILE A 92 -7.57 -7.69 -1.37
N ASP A 93 -8.85 -7.89 -1.05
CA ASP A 93 -9.85 -6.83 -0.95
C ASP A 93 -9.78 -6.20 0.45
N VAL A 94 -9.41 -4.94 0.52
CA VAL A 94 -9.27 -4.18 1.77
C VAL A 94 -10.33 -3.09 1.93
N THR A 95 -11.39 -3.14 1.14
CA THR A 95 -12.45 -2.12 1.13
C THR A 95 -13.02 -1.91 2.52
N HIS A 96 -13.35 -2.99 3.21
CA HIS A 96 -13.91 -2.93 4.55
C HIS A 96 -12.89 -2.40 5.59
N GLU A 97 -11.64 -2.82 5.48
CA GLU A 97 -10.57 -2.37 6.37
C GLU A 97 -10.30 -0.86 6.22
N LEU A 98 -10.28 -0.38 4.99
CA LEU A 98 -10.15 1.06 4.71
C LEU A 98 -11.34 1.84 5.23
N ALA A 99 -12.57 1.33 5.06
CA ALA A 99 -13.77 1.97 5.60
C ALA A 99 -13.72 2.09 7.13
N ARG A 100 -13.27 1.04 7.85
CA ARG A 100 -13.07 1.10 9.31
C ARG A 100 -12.05 2.16 9.72
N ARG A 101 -11.08 2.45 8.86
CA ARG A 101 -10.07 3.50 9.06
C ARG A 101 -10.54 4.88 8.63
N GLY A 102 -11.79 5.00 8.16
CA GLY A 102 -12.41 6.25 7.75
C GLY A 102 -12.08 6.70 6.32
N TRP A 103 -11.57 5.80 5.46
CA TRP A 103 -11.37 6.04 4.04
C TRP A 103 -12.63 5.68 3.26
N SER A 104 -13.05 6.55 2.34
CA SER A 104 -14.20 6.27 1.47
C SER A 104 -13.73 5.60 0.18
N ALA A 105 -14.33 4.45 -0.13
CA ALA A 105 -14.13 3.76 -1.40
C ALA A 105 -15.19 4.13 -2.45
N GLU A 106 -16.12 5.02 -2.12
CA GLU A 106 -17.20 5.49 -3.02
C GLU A 106 -17.99 4.35 -3.68
N GLY A 107 -18.25 3.28 -2.91
CA GLY A 107 -18.96 2.10 -3.39
C GLY A 107 -18.13 1.15 -4.27
N ARG A 108 -16.84 1.40 -4.43
CA ARG A 108 -15.91 0.55 -5.20
C ARG A 108 -15.21 -0.45 -4.30
N ARG A 109 -14.69 -1.51 -4.91
CA ARG A 109 -13.78 -2.43 -4.25
C ARG A 109 -12.35 -1.93 -4.41
N ILE A 110 -11.60 -1.93 -3.31
CA ILE A 110 -10.19 -1.55 -3.26
C ILE A 110 -9.36 -2.79 -3.05
N TYR A 111 -8.50 -3.08 -4.01
CA TYR A 111 -7.59 -4.21 -3.97
C TYR A 111 -6.17 -3.74 -3.67
N ILE A 112 -5.45 -4.51 -2.86
CA ILE A 112 -4.08 -4.24 -2.46
C ILE A 112 -3.26 -5.54 -2.48
N ALA A 113 -1.99 -5.42 -2.76
CA ALA A 113 -1.05 -6.52 -2.55
C ALA A 113 -0.87 -6.80 -1.05
N ASP A 114 -0.87 -8.05 -0.63
CA ASP A 114 -0.34 -8.41 0.69
C ASP A 114 1.17 -8.11 0.76
N HIS A 115 1.77 -8.23 1.93
CA HIS A 115 3.17 -7.86 2.13
C HIS A 115 4.12 -8.68 1.24
N HIS A 116 3.87 -9.97 1.06
CA HIS A 116 4.71 -10.82 0.20
C HIS A 116 4.57 -10.43 -1.26
N ARG A 117 3.35 -10.20 -1.73
CA ARG A 117 3.09 -9.76 -3.10
C ARG A 117 3.68 -8.37 -3.35
N ALA A 118 3.51 -7.43 -2.42
CA ALA A 118 4.08 -6.09 -2.53
C ALA A 118 5.62 -6.12 -2.64
N ALA A 119 6.27 -6.92 -1.81
CA ALA A 119 7.72 -7.12 -1.86
C ALA A 119 8.15 -7.77 -3.18
N ALA A 120 7.44 -8.80 -3.65
CA ALA A 120 7.72 -9.44 -4.93
C ALA A 120 7.59 -8.46 -6.10
N ASP A 121 6.53 -7.66 -6.15
CA ASP A 121 6.34 -6.61 -7.16
C ASP A 121 7.50 -5.59 -7.14
N MET A 122 7.96 -5.20 -5.96
CA MET A 122 9.08 -4.27 -5.80
C MET A 122 10.39 -4.89 -6.31
N ILE A 123 10.64 -6.16 -5.99
CA ILE A 123 11.84 -6.89 -6.45
C ILE A 123 11.80 -7.05 -7.97
N VAL A 124 10.68 -7.49 -8.55
CA VAL A 124 10.55 -7.62 -10.01
C VAL A 124 10.75 -6.28 -10.71
N LYS A 125 10.15 -5.20 -10.20
CA LYS A 125 10.37 -3.85 -10.73
C LYS A 125 11.85 -3.47 -10.72
N TRP A 126 12.56 -3.76 -9.62
CA TRP A 126 13.98 -3.48 -9.53
C TRP A 126 14.80 -4.34 -10.49
N VAL A 127 14.50 -5.64 -10.61
CA VAL A 127 15.18 -6.55 -11.53
C VAL A 127 15.04 -6.08 -12.98
N LEU A 128 13.86 -5.59 -13.36
CA LEU A 128 13.59 -5.07 -14.70
C LEU A 128 14.21 -3.69 -14.97
N SER A 129 14.57 -2.96 -13.92
CA SER A 129 15.23 -1.65 -14.04
C SER A 129 16.74 -1.77 -14.22
N ASP A 130 17.39 -0.66 -14.58
CA ASP A 130 18.84 -0.57 -14.62
C ASP A 130 19.46 -0.08 -13.29
N SER A 131 18.63 0.12 -12.26
CA SER A 131 19.12 0.51 -10.95
C SER A 131 20.00 -0.56 -10.32
N LYS A 132 21.10 -0.12 -9.71
CA LYS A 132 22.00 -0.97 -8.92
C LYS A 132 21.59 -1.03 -7.44
N HIS A 133 20.78 -0.07 -6.98
CA HIS A 133 20.36 -0.01 -5.59
C HIS A 133 19.21 -0.97 -5.33
N ARG A 134 19.43 -1.90 -4.40
CA ARG A 134 18.38 -2.81 -3.91
C ARG A 134 17.27 -2.03 -3.21
N ASN A 135 16.08 -2.55 -3.26
CA ASN A 135 14.89 -1.92 -2.68
C ASN A 135 14.19 -2.77 -1.62
N VAL A 136 14.60 -4.03 -1.48
CA VAL A 136 14.05 -4.97 -0.49
C VAL A 136 15.21 -5.77 0.11
N GLU A 137 15.24 -5.86 1.43
CA GLU A 137 16.12 -6.72 2.22
C GLU A 137 15.25 -7.75 2.93
N VAL A 138 15.36 -9.01 2.52
CA VAL A 138 14.40 -10.07 2.93
C VAL A 138 14.42 -10.29 4.43
N ALA A 139 15.60 -10.49 5.02
CA ALA A 139 15.72 -10.78 6.45
C ALA A 139 15.25 -9.63 7.35
N GLU A 140 15.36 -8.40 6.84
CA GLU A 140 14.93 -7.22 7.57
C GLU A 140 13.40 -7.00 7.49
N TRP A 141 12.82 -7.27 6.32
CA TRP A 141 11.41 -7.04 6.06
C TRP A 141 10.52 -8.21 6.50
N PHE A 142 11.06 -9.41 6.46
CA PHE A 142 10.39 -10.65 6.83
C PHE A 142 11.22 -11.39 7.89
N PRO A 143 11.05 -11.08 9.19
CA PRO A 143 11.87 -11.67 10.25
C PRO A 143 11.61 -13.16 10.47
N SER A 144 10.45 -13.68 10.08
CA SER A 144 10.16 -15.12 10.21
C SER A 144 10.71 -15.91 9.02
N PRO A 145 11.38 -17.05 9.24
CA PRO A 145 11.86 -17.91 8.16
C PRO A 145 10.74 -18.39 7.22
N GLU A 146 9.55 -18.62 7.74
CA GLU A 146 8.38 -19.04 6.97
C GLU A 146 7.95 -17.95 5.98
N ASP A 147 7.96 -16.69 6.40
CA ASP A 147 7.63 -15.56 5.55
C ASP A 147 8.68 -15.31 4.48
N GLN A 148 9.96 -15.44 4.85
CA GLN A 148 11.06 -15.38 3.88
C GLN A 148 10.89 -16.47 2.82
N GLN A 149 10.64 -17.71 3.22
CA GLN A 149 10.44 -18.82 2.30
C GLN A 149 9.20 -18.59 1.41
N ARG A 150 8.11 -18.05 1.97
CA ARG A 150 6.91 -17.73 1.19
C ARG A 150 7.20 -16.70 0.11
N LEU A 151 7.97 -15.64 0.44
CA LEU A 151 8.40 -14.65 -0.55
C LEU A 151 9.27 -15.28 -1.64
N LEU A 152 10.25 -16.10 -1.27
CA LEU A 152 11.14 -16.75 -2.24
C LEU A 152 10.38 -17.68 -3.19
N LYS A 153 9.44 -18.48 -2.67
CA LYS A 153 8.55 -19.33 -3.50
C LYS A 153 7.69 -18.51 -4.46
N LEU A 154 7.22 -17.35 -4.02
CA LEU A 154 6.47 -16.45 -4.90
C LEU A 154 7.36 -15.95 -6.04
N LEU A 155 8.60 -15.55 -5.74
CA LEU A 155 9.56 -15.08 -6.74
C LEU A 155 9.97 -16.15 -7.76
N GLU A 156 9.99 -17.43 -7.38
CA GLU A 156 10.24 -18.53 -8.30
C GLU A 156 9.25 -18.55 -9.48
N LEU A 157 8.01 -18.12 -9.26
CA LEU A 157 7.01 -18.03 -10.33
C LEU A 157 7.33 -16.97 -11.39
N ALA A 158 8.21 -16.01 -11.08
CA ALA A 158 8.64 -14.99 -12.05
C ALA A 158 9.81 -15.47 -12.92
N VAL A 159 10.48 -16.55 -12.56
CA VAL A 159 11.68 -17.05 -13.25
C VAL A 159 11.48 -17.25 -14.76
N PRO A 160 10.41 -17.92 -15.24
CA PRO A 160 10.21 -18.10 -16.67
C PRO A 160 10.13 -16.77 -17.44
N LYS A 161 9.41 -15.79 -16.86
CA LYS A 161 9.26 -14.47 -17.50
C LYS A 161 10.56 -13.66 -17.47
N LEU A 162 11.30 -13.72 -16.38
CA LEU A 162 12.58 -13.03 -16.25
C LEU A 162 13.64 -13.65 -17.17
N LEU A 163 13.60 -14.96 -17.41
CA LEU A 163 14.45 -15.64 -18.38
C LEU A 163 14.15 -15.16 -19.79
N GLU A 164 12.87 -15.12 -20.19
CA GLU A 164 12.42 -14.59 -21.49
C GLU A 164 12.90 -13.17 -21.72
N LEU A 165 12.88 -12.33 -20.69
CA LEU A 165 13.28 -10.92 -20.75
C LEU A 165 14.81 -10.71 -20.60
N GLY A 166 15.61 -11.77 -20.42
CA GLY A 166 17.05 -11.67 -20.21
C GLY A 166 17.45 -11.01 -18.89
N ARG A 167 16.60 -11.09 -17.88
CA ARG A 167 16.80 -10.45 -16.55
C ARG A 167 17.02 -11.45 -15.41
N LEU A 168 17.03 -12.75 -15.69
CA LEU A 168 17.14 -13.77 -14.65
C LEU A 168 18.45 -13.67 -13.86
N SER A 169 19.59 -13.39 -14.51
CA SER A 169 20.89 -13.28 -13.84
C SER A 169 20.89 -12.20 -12.74
N LYS A 170 20.16 -11.11 -12.93
CA LYS A 170 20.03 -10.06 -11.91
C LYS A 170 19.22 -10.54 -10.70
N MET A 171 18.18 -11.33 -10.91
CA MET A 171 17.41 -11.97 -9.83
C MET A 171 18.26 -12.98 -9.07
N GLU A 172 19.00 -13.84 -9.76
CA GLU A 172 19.88 -14.83 -9.15
C GLU A 172 20.97 -14.20 -8.30
N ALA A 173 21.61 -13.13 -8.80
CA ALA A 173 22.60 -12.36 -8.06
C ALA A 173 22.01 -11.74 -6.78
N TRP A 174 20.75 -11.24 -6.88
CA TRP A 174 20.06 -10.72 -5.71
C TRP A 174 19.73 -11.82 -4.70
N LEU A 175 19.19 -12.96 -5.14
CA LEU A 175 18.89 -14.12 -4.28
C LEU A 175 20.14 -14.62 -3.55
N SER A 176 21.29 -14.71 -4.24
CA SER A 176 22.56 -15.17 -3.65
C SER A 176 23.11 -14.22 -2.58
N SER A 177 22.56 -13.02 -2.47
CA SER A 177 23.01 -11.97 -1.55
C SER A 177 22.07 -11.78 -0.34
N GLN A 178 20.97 -12.55 -0.27
CA GLN A 178 20.06 -12.55 0.89
C GLN A 178 20.52 -13.57 1.93
#